data_0619acbf9b53d4d77fe46e221ec75ff4
#
_entry.id   0619acbf9b53d4d77fe46e221ec75ff4
#
_cell.length_a   1.000
_cell.length_b   1.000
_cell.length_c   1.000
_cell.angle_alpha   90.00
_cell.angle_beta   90.00
_cell.angle_gamma   90.00
#
_symmetry.space_group_name_H-M   'P 1'
#
loop_
_entity.id
_entity.type
_entity.pdbx_description
1 polymer ?
#
loop_
_entity_poly.entity_id
_entity_poly.type
_entity_poly.pdbx_seq_one_letter_code
_entity_poly.pdbx_strand_id
1 'polypeptide(L)'
;RRVFLDFRQNPQGLEQGFAALSHEARTYLERSGAGQPTPIQRLAHMNPNAIELYAAHSIDLWKEPLEIALCAQHNNGGLAVDAHWQSTLPGLYVAGEAAGTFGVTRPGGSALNSTQVGSLRAAEHIAETCPPCHPREELSPQAQRQVEELLGQLGQLLSGGEESVLAQRRHFQQAMSQQAGHLRSLPGMGQLAAQVEEALAGFWQRTAVSRPQELPAALKNREMLLTQRAMLSAMELTGAACGSRGSALLATQEGAPLPGVGIPYQPGDNSHRGDWVETRLSPAGASSRFVPVRPLPKTDDWFENVWKEYRQRKHL
;
A
#
# COMPACT_ATOMS: atom_id res chain seq x y z
N ARG A 1 22.22 7.00 1.76
CA ARG A 1 22.56 7.94 2.85
C ARG A 1 21.65 7.63 4.03
N ARG A 2 22.20 7.71 5.27
CA ARG A 2 21.41 7.56 6.51
C ARG A 2 20.76 8.90 6.82
N VAL A 3 19.53 8.88 7.31
CA VAL A 3 18.75 10.06 7.71
C VAL A 3 18.39 9.94 9.18
N PHE A 4 18.45 11.04 9.90
CA PHE A 4 18.23 11.07 11.34
C PHE A 4 17.26 12.18 11.71
N LEU A 5 16.42 11.95 12.72
CA LEU A 5 15.66 12.94 13.45
C LEU A 5 16.42 13.32 14.73
N ASP A 6 16.77 14.58 14.88
CA ASP A 6 17.40 15.08 16.11
C ASP A 6 16.35 15.84 16.94
N PHE A 7 15.95 15.25 18.04
CA PHE A 7 14.98 15.86 18.96
C PHE A 7 15.63 16.83 19.96
N ARG A 8 16.95 16.94 20.00
CA ARG A 8 17.69 17.77 20.96
C ARG A 8 17.73 19.24 20.56
N GLN A 9 17.57 19.53 19.26
CA GLN A 9 17.69 20.86 18.70
C GLN A 9 16.46 21.23 17.88
N ASN A 10 16.06 22.49 17.94
CA ASN A 10 15.03 23.01 17.05
C ASN A 10 15.50 22.96 15.59
N PRO A 11 14.60 22.73 14.63
CA PRO A 11 14.92 22.83 13.22
C PRO A 11 15.34 24.28 12.87
N GLN A 12 16.12 24.39 11.80
CA GLN A 12 16.53 25.70 11.26
C GLN A 12 15.31 26.60 11.04
N GLY A 13 15.42 27.85 11.49
CA GLY A 13 14.33 28.84 11.44
C GLY A 13 13.41 28.84 12.68
N LEU A 14 13.59 27.92 13.63
CA LEU A 14 12.84 27.88 14.89
C LEU A 14 13.75 28.06 16.12
N GLU A 15 14.97 28.55 15.94
CA GLU A 15 15.93 28.76 17.03
C GLU A 15 15.45 29.82 18.04
N GLN A 16 14.64 30.78 17.58
CA GLN A 16 14.07 31.85 18.38
C GLN A 16 12.60 31.63 18.77
N GLY A 17 12.11 30.40 18.64
CA GLY A 17 10.73 30.04 18.99
C GLY A 17 9.80 29.95 17.78
N PHE A 18 8.49 30.00 18.03
CA PHE A 18 7.45 29.66 17.06
C PHE A 18 6.97 30.80 16.17
N ALA A 19 7.66 31.95 16.17
CA ALA A 19 7.23 33.11 15.38
C ALA A 19 7.24 32.85 13.85
N ALA A 20 8.10 31.94 13.39
CA ALA A 20 8.20 31.54 11.99
C ALA A 20 7.17 30.47 11.55
N LEU A 21 6.43 29.89 12.49
CA LEU A 21 5.38 28.92 12.16
C LEU A 21 4.13 29.58 11.59
N SER A 22 3.39 28.84 10.77
CA SER A 22 2.03 29.26 10.40
C SER A 22 1.16 29.48 11.64
N HIS A 23 0.15 30.32 11.51
CA HIS A 23 -0.78 30.60 12.60
C HIS A 23 -1.42 29.32 13.15
N GLU A 24 -1.79 28.41 12.25
CA GLU A 24 -2.41 27.12 12.60
C GLU A 24 -1.45 26.24 13.41
N ALA A 25 -0.22 26.05 12.94
CA ALA A 25 0.78 25.22 13.61
C ALA A 25 1.13 25.77 15.00
N ARG A 26 1.30 27.10 15.11
CA ARG A 26 1.55 27.75 16.39
C ARG A 26 0.37 27.58 17.35
N THR A 27 -0.84 27.86 16.89
CA THR A 27 -2.05 27.70 17.69
C THR A 27 -2.22 26.27 18.20
N TYR A 28 -1.91 25.29 17.36
CA TYR A 28 -1.93 23.87 17.74
C TYR A 28 -0.96 23.58 18.90
N LEU A 29 0.29 23.99 18.78
CA LEU A 29 1.30 23.78 19.82
C LEU A 29 0.94 24.51 21.14
N GLU A 30 0.46 25.75 21.05
CA GLU A 30 0.03 26.53 22.21
C GLU A 30 -1.14 25.86 22.93
N ARG A 31 -2.18 25.43 22.20
CA ARG A 31 -3.35 24.73 22.77
C ARG A 31 -2.99 23.35 23.34
N SER A 32 -1.99 22.69 22.77
CA SER A 32 -1.48 21.40 23.28
C SER A 32 -0.54 21.56 24.47
N GLY A 33 -0.25 22.80 24.93
CA GLY A 33 0.72 23.07 25.98
C GLY A 33 2.18 22.74 25.59
N ALA A 34 2.46 22.61 24.28
CA ALA A 34 3.74 22.20 23.75
C ALA A 34 4.70 23.37 23.51
N GLY A 35 4.78 24.30 24.47
CA GLY A 35 5.65 25.49 24.43
C GLY A 35 7.09 25.29 24.89
N GLN A 36 7.52 24.04 25.15
CA GLN A 36 8.85 23.74 25.68
C GLN A 36 9.97 24.11 24.68
N PRO A 37 11.17 24.48 25.17
CA PRO A 37 12.24 25.00 24.34
C PRO A 37 12.76 24.05 23.25
N THR A 38 12.80 22.76 23.53
CA THR A 38 13.36 21.75 22.60
C THR A 38 12.33 20.73 22.14
N PRO A 39 12.52 20.11 20.96
CA PRO A 39 11.63 19.06 20.48
C PRO A 39 11.48 17.88 21.44
N ILE A 40 12.56 17.46 22.09
CA ILE A 40 12.49 16.33 23.06
C ILE A 40 11.63 16.66 24.27
N GLN A 41 11.70 17.91 24.77
CA GLN A 41 10.87 18.34 25.89
C GLN A 41 9.39 18.43 25.48
N ARG A 42 9.10 18.87 24.26
CA ARG A 42 7.74 18.83 23.69
C ARG A 42 7.24 17.40 23.53
N LEU A 43 8.09 16.50 23.03
CA LEU A 43 7.75 15.08 22.92
C LEU A 43 7.47 14.46 24.28
N ALA A 44 8.27 14.76 25.29
CA ALA A 44 8.07 14.29 26.65
C ALA A 44 6.74 14.78 27.26
N HIS A 45 6.32 16.00 26.91
CA HIS A 45 5.03 16.54 27.32
C HIS A 45 3.85 15.91 26.58
N MET A 46 3.95 15.80 25.25
CA MET A 46 2.82 15.37 24.40
C MET A 46 2.66 13.85 24.33
N ASN A 47 3.76 13.11 24.37
CA ASN A 47 3.76 11.66 24.22
C ASN A 47 4.97 11.02 24.94
N PRO A 48 4.99 10.97 26.28
CA PRO A 48 6.07 10.37 27.05
C PRO A 48 6.28 8.89 26.71
N ASN A 49 5.21 8.15 26.39
CA ASN A 49 5.28 6.73 26.03
C ASN A 49 6.17 6.47 24.80
N ALA A 50 6.29 7.42 23.88
CA ALA A 50 7.20 7.29 22.75
C ALA A 50 8.67 7.25 23.22
N ILE A 51 9.04 8.08 24.19
CA ILE A 51 10.40 8.09 24.76
C ILE A 51 10.67 6.78 25.48
N GLU A 52 9.73 6.30 26.27
CA GLU A 52 9.85 5.02 26.99
C GLU A 52 9.97 3.84 26.03
N LEU A 53 9.22 3.84 24.94
CA LEU A 53 9.32 2.81 23.89
C LEU A 53 10.72 2.72 23.30
N TYR A 54 11.30 3.86 22.91
CA TYR A 54 12.65 3.89 22.36
C TYR A 54 13.71 3.52 23.41
N ALA A 55 13.56 3.98 24.65
CA ALA A 55 14.45 3.62 25.74
C ALA A 55 14.44 2.11 26.03
N ALA A 56 13.29 1.45 25.95
CA ALA A 56 13.17 -0.01 26.07
C ALA A 56 13.92 -0.77 24.96
N HIS A 57 14.18 -0.11 23.82
CA HIS A 57 14.99 -0.63 22.71
C HIS A 57 16.43 -0.08 22.70
N SER A 58 16.90 0.42 23.84
CA SER A 58 18.26 0.97 24.01
C SER A 58 18.56 2.20 23.13
N ILE A 59 17.54 2.99 22.79
CA ILE A 59 17.67 4.25 22.07
C ILE A 59 17.28 5.40 23.00
N ASP A 60 18.25 6.25 23.36
CA ASP A 60 18.02 7.39 24.24
C ASP A 60 17.83 8.69 23.43
N LEU A 61 16.58 9.05 23.15
CA LEU A 61 16.23 10.24 22.38
C LEU A 61 16.69 11.56 23.01
N TRP A 62 17.05 11.57 24.29
CA TRP A 62 17.63 12.72 24.95
C TRP A 62 19.11 12.94 24.58
N LYS A 63 19.81 11.87 24.22
CA LYS A 63 21.27 11.87 24.01
C LYS A 63 21.67 11.68 22.55
N GLU A 64 20.86 10.97 21.76
CA GLU A 64 21.22 10.58 20.41
C GLU A 64 20.09 10.86 19.40
N PRO A 65 20.43 11.10 18.13
CA PRO A 65 19.44 11.25 17.07
C PRO A 65 18.88 9.87 16.67
N LEU A 66 17.56 9.84 16.34
CA LEU A 66 16.88 8.66 15.88
C LEU A 66 17.12 8.44 14.38
N GLU A 67 17.72 7.31 14.02
CA GLU A 67 17.82 6.92 12.62
C GLU A 67 16.44 6.57 12.06
N ILE A 68 16.12 7.14 10.91
CA ILE A 68 14.86 6.89 10.22
C ILE A 68 15.12 6.37 8.81
N ALA A 69 14.16 5.60 8.30
CA ALA A 69 14.11 5.14 6.92
C ALA A 69 12.71 5.31 6.36
N LEU A 70 12.62 5.47 5.05
CA LEU A 70 11.34 5.40 4.36
C LEU A 70 10.83 3.96 4.39
N CYS A 71 9.56 3.78 4.67
CA CYS A 71 8.88 2.51 4.55
C CYS A 71 7.53 2.66 3.85
N ALA A 72 7.10 1.61 3.15
CA ALA A 72 5.75 1.51 2.61
C ALA A 72 4.82 1.02 3.72
N GLN A 73 4.37 1.94 4.58
CA GLN A 73 3.49 1.63 5.69
C GLN A 73 2.07 1.27 5.22
N HIS A 74 1.66 1.80 4.07
CA HIS A 74 0.32 1.68 3.55
C HIS A 74 0.32 1.69 2.01
N ASN A 75 -0.41 0.77 1.39
CA ASN A 75 -0.42 0.66 -0.08
C ASN A 75 -1.28 1.72 -0.76
N ASN A 76 -2.31 2.24 -0.11
CA ASN A 76 -3.34 3.10 -0.71
C ASN A 76 -3.99 2.50 -1.98
N GLY A 77 -3.99 1.20 -2.08
CA GLY A 77 -4.55 0.39 -3.14
C GLY A 77 -4.93 -0.98 -2.61
N GLY A 78 -5.56 -1.80 -3.43
CA GLY A 78 -6.01 -3.14 -3.06
C GLY A 78 -6.80 -3.79 -4.18
N LEU A 79 -7.59 -4.79 -3.86
CA LEU A 79 -8.47 -5.46 -4.79
C LEU A 79 -9.65 -4.54 -5.15
N ALA A 80 -9.99 -4.48 -6.44
CA ALA A 80 -11.15 -3.73 -6.91
C ALA A 80 -12.45 -4.36 -6.39
N VAL A 81 -13.35 -3.53 -5.88
CA VAL A 81 -14.64 -3.94 -5.33
C VAL A 81 -15.76 -3.07 -5.88
N ASP A 82 -16.97 -3.61 -5.88
CA ASP A 82 -18.20 -2.90 -6.20
C ASP A 82 -18.73 -2.07 -5.01
N ALA A 83 -19.98 -1.60 -5.10
CA ALA A 83 -20.62 -0.82 -4.04
C ALA A 83 -20.93 -1.63 -2.77
N HIS A 84 -20.90 -2.94 -2.86
CA HIS A 84 -21.14 -3.89 -1.76
C HIS A 84 -19.85 -4.52 -1.24
N TRP A 85 -18.69 -4.03 -1.64
CA TRP A 85 -17.37 -4.60 -1.33
C TRP A 85 -17.15 -6.02 -1.87
N GLN A 86 -17.94 -6.44 -2.85
CA GLN A 86 -17.70 -7.70 -3.57
C GLN A 86 -16.62 -7.48 -4.65
N SER A 87 -15.69 -8.41 -4.75
CA SER A 87 -14.68 -8.43 -5.81
C SER A 87 -15.28 -8.89 -7.15
N THR A 88 -14.43 -8.98 -8.18
CA THR A 88 -14.86 -9.58 -9.47
C THR A 88 -15.11 -11.08 -9.40
N LEU A 89 -14.80 -11.75 -8.29
CA LEU A 89 -15.16 -13.14 -8.03
C LEU A 89 -16.44 -13.17 -7.19
N PRO A 90 -17.54 -13.75 -7.71
CA PRO A 90 -18.79 -13.84 -6.96
C PRO A 90 -18.60 -14.58 -5.61
N GLY A 91 -19.14 -13.98 -4.55
CA GLY A 91 -19.03 -14.52 -3.19
C GLY A 91 -17.72 -14.17 -2.46
N LEU A 92 -16.75 -13.50 -3.11
CA LEU A 92 -15.55 -13.02 -2.46
C LEU A 92 -15.67 -11.52 -2.15
N TYR A 93 -15.77 -11.21 -0.87
CA TYR A 93 -15.84 -9.84 -0.34
C TYR A 93 -14.50 -9.42 0.24
N VAL A 94 -14.16 -8.16 0.05
CA VAL A 94 -12.87 -7.60 0.49
C VAL A 94 -13.13 -6.39 1.36
N ALA A 95 -12.60 -6.35 2.57
CA ALA A 95 -12.82 -5.27 3.52
C ALA A 95 -11.50 -4.64 3.98
N GLY A 96 -11.57 -3.42 4.48
CA GLY A 96 -10.43 -2.70 5.00
C GLY A 96 -9.46 -2.23 3.91
N GLU A 97 -8.19 -2.14 4.26
CA GLU A 97 -7.13 -1.71 3.34
C GLU A 97 -7.04 -2.55 2.08
N ALA A 98 -7.29 -3.86 2.20
CA ALA A 98 -7.25 -4.80 1.08
C ALA A 98 -8.24 -4.47 -0.05
N ALA A 99 -9.31 -3.69 0.21
CA ALA A 99 -10.25 -3.21 -0.80
C ALA A 99 -9.76 -1.98 -1.58
N GLY A 100 -8.64 -1.37 -1.20
CA GLY A 100 -8.08 -0.21 -1.90
C GLY A 100 -8.93 1.07 -1.83
N THR A 101 -9.90 1.16 -0.92
CA THR A 101 -10.90 2.24 -0.88
C THR A 101 -10.47 3.48 -0.09
N PHE A 102 -9.28 3.48 0.49
CA PHE A 102 -8.86 4.55 1.41
C PHE A 102 -8.44 5.85 0.72
N GLY A 103 -7.90 5.76 -0.49
CA GLY A 103 -7.35 6.90 -1.21
C GLY A 103 -5.97 7.35 -0.70
N VAL A 104 -5.27 8.15 -1.51
CA VAL A 104 -3.92 8.65 -1.20
C VAL A 104 -3.98 9.88 -0.30
N THR A 105 -4.81 10.85 -0.66
CA THR A 105 -5.02 12.08 0.12
C THR A 105 -6.29 11.94 0.94
N ARG A 106 -6.14 11.52 2.17
CA ARG A 106 -7.28 11.27 3.06
C ARG A 106 -7.07 11.88 4.44
N PRO A 107 -8.15 12.32 5.12
CA PRO A 107 -8.09 12.76 6.52
C PRO A 107 -7.68 11.60 7.43
N GLY A 108 -7.06 11.90 8.56
CA GLY A 108 -6.81 10.94 9.63
C GLY A 108 -8.12 10.29 10.10
N GLY A 109 -8.08 9.01 10.44
CA GLY A 109 -9.26 8.25 10.87
C GLY A 109 -10.19 7.75 9.76
N SER A 110 -10.13 8.31 8.54
CA SER A 110 -10.99 7.88 7.42
C SER A 110 -10.80 6.41 7.02
N ALA A 111 -9.62 5.83 7.27
CA ALA A 111 -9.37 4.41 7.05
C ALA A 111 -10.26 3.52 7.92
N LEU A 112 -10.41 3.84 9.21
CA LEU A 112 -11.30 3.11 10.11
C LEU A 112 -12.76 3.21 9.68
N ASN A 113 -13.21 4.41 9.31
CA ASN A 113 -14.56 4.63 8.82
C ASN A 113 -14.84 3.84 7.54
N SER A 114 -13.94 3.89 6.56
CA SER A 114 -14.07 3.11 5.31
C SER A 114 -14.10 1.61 5.59
N THR A 115 -13.27 1.13 6.52
CA THR A 115 -13.25 -0.28 6.92
C THR A 115 -14.58 -0.70 7.53
N GLN A 116 -15.10 0.06 8.49
CA GLN A 116 -16.34 -0.29 9.20
C GLN A 116 -17.56 -0.24 8.27
N VAL A 117 -17.67 0.83 7.48
CA VAL A 117 -18.78 0.98 6.51
C VAL A 117 -18.72 -0.11 5.45
N GLY A 118 -17.53 -0.41 4.93
CA GLY A 118 -17.36 -1.46 3.92
C GLY A 118 -17.70 -2.84 4.44
N SER A 119 -17.22 -3.17 5.65
CA SER A 119 -17.53 -4.45 6.29
C SER A 119 -19.02 -4.61 6.56
N LEU A 120 -19.70 -3.55 7.02
CA LEU A 120 -21.14 -3.56 7.25
C LEU A 120 -21.90 -3.80 5.94
N ARG A 121 -21.59 -3.04 4.89
CA ARG A 121 -22.22 -3.20 3.56
C ARG A 121 -22.02 -4.60 2.98
N ALA A 122 -20.82 -5.15 3.12
CA ALA A 122 -20.52 -6.51 2.70
C ALA A 122 -21.39 -7.52 3.48
N ALA A 123 -21.48 -7.38 4.81
CA ALA A 123 -22.27 -8.25 5.66
C ALA A 123 -23.78 -8.18 5.32
N GLU A 124 -24.33 -6.99 5.13
CA GLU A 124 -25.72 -6.79 4.73
C GLU A 124 -26.00 -7.43 3.36
N HIS A 125 -25.15 -7.22 2.38
CA HIS A 125 -25.30 -7.81 1.05
C HIS A 125 -25.18 -9.33 1.08
N ILE A 126 -24.26 -9.89 1.87
CA ILE A 126 -24.16 -11.35 2.08
C ILE A 126 -25.45 -11.89 2.68
N ALA A 127 -26.00 -11.23 3.71
CA ALA A 127 -27.23 -11.68 4.36
C ALA A 127 -28.45 -11.63 3.43
N GLU A 128 -28.49 -10.68 2.51
CA GLU A 128 -29.61 -10.52 1.56
C GLU A 128 -29.50 -11.44 0.35
N THR A 129 -28.28 -11.71 -0.12
CA THR A 129 -28.08 -12.35 -1.45
C THR A 129 -27.51 -13.76 -1.40
N CYS A 130 -26.80 -14.11 -0.32
CA CYS A 130 -26.19 -15.43 -0.23
C CYS A 130 -27.19 -16.43 0.35
N PRO A 131 -27.51 -17.52 -0.36
CA PRO A 131 -28.35 -18.60 0.20
C PRO A 131 -27.63 -19.26 1.37
N PRO A 132 -28.38 -19.87 2.30
CA PRO A 132 -27.76 -20.65 3.36
C PRO A 132 -26.76 -21.66 2.79
N CYS A 133 -25.52 -21.59 3.30
CA CYS A 133 -24.48 -22.51 2.87
C CYS A 133 -24.72 -23.88 3.54
N HIS A 134 -25.05 -24.89 2.75
CA HIS A 134 -25.01 -26.28 3.22
C HIS A 134 -23.60 -26.82 2.97
N PRO A 135 -22.96 -27.44 3.97
CA PRO A 135 -21.68 -28.10 3.76
C PRO A 135 -21.83 -29.12 2.61
N ARG A 136 -20.95 -29.00 1.61
CA ARG A 136 -20.84 -30.03 0.58
C ARG A 136 -19.97 -31.15 1.13
N GLU A 137 -20.46 -32.36 1.12
CA GLU A 137 -19.69 -33.54 1.53
C GLU A 137 -18.56 -33.84 0.56
N GLU A 138 -18.73 -33.48 -0.72
CA GLU A 138 -17.75 -33.73 -1.78
C GLU A 138 -17.39 -32.47 -2.56
N LEU A 139 -16.13 -32.38 -2.97
CA LEU A 139 -15.67 -31.35 -3.88
C LEU A 139 -16.26 -31.57 -5.28
N SER A 140 -16.57 -30.47 -5.97
CA SER A 140 -16.95 -30.58 -7.38
C SER A 140 -15.77 -31.14 -8.21
N PRO A 141 -16.05 -31.85 -9.32
CA PRO A 141 -14.98 -32.39 -10.18
C PRO A 141 -13.98 -31.31 -10.68
N GLN A 142 -14.43 -30.06 -10.83
CA GLN A 142 -13.57 -28.94 -11.18
C GLN A 142 -12.63 -28.56 -10.01
N ALA A 143 -13.16 -28.46 -8.80
CA ALA A 143 -12.37 -28.16 -7.61
C ALA A 143 -11.35 -29.29 -7.33
N GLN A 144 -11.75 -30.52 -7.53
CA GLN A 144 -10.88 -31.69 -7.37
C GLN A 144 -9.68 -31.62 -8.33
N ARG A 145 -9.91 -31.35 -9.62
CA ARG A 145 -8.82 -31.13 -10.61
C ARG A 145 -7.90 -29.98 -10.22
N GLN A 146 -8.43 -28.86 -9.73
CA GLN A 146 -7.61 -27.72 -9.29
C GLN A 146 -6.72 -28.09 -8.10
N VAL A 147 -7.24 -28.87 -7.16
CA VAL A 147 -6.45 -29.38 -6.02
C VAL A 147 -5.35 -30.31 -6.50
N GLU A 148 -5.65 -31.26 -7.40
CA GLU A 148 -4.67 -32.19 -7.97
C GLU A 148 -3.55 -31.45 -8.72
N GLU A 149 -3.92 -30.45 -9.54
CA GLU A 149 -2.96 -29.59 -10.24
C GLU A 149 -2.05 -28.84 -9.26
N LEU A 150 -2.62 -28.22 -8.23
CA LEU A 150 -1.86 -27.51 -7.20
C LEU A 150 -0.93 -28.46 -6.44
N LEU A 151 -1.37 -29.65 -6.08
CA LEU A 151 -0.54 -30.65 -5.43
C LEU A 151 0.63 -31.09 -6.32
N GLY A 152 0.38 -31.25 -7.63
CA GLY A 152 1.43 -31.51 -8.61
C GLY A 152 2.48 -30.38 -8.68
N GLN A 153 2.04 -29.12 -8.69
CA GLN A 153 2.89 -27.95 -8.66
C GLN A 153 3.72 -27.85 -7.35
N LEU A 154 3.11 -28.13 -6.21
CA LEU A 154 3.81 -28.19 -4.92
C LEU A 154 4.86 -29.32 -4.90
N GLY A 155 4.57 -30.45 -5.55
CA GLY A 155 5.51 -31.55 -5.75
C GLY A 155 6.74 -31.12 -6.56
N GLN A 156 6.55 -30.28 -7.58
CA GLN A 156 7.68 -29.73 -8.37
C GLN A 156 8.61 -28.89 -7.50
N LEU A 157 8.10 -28.03 -6.62
CA LEU A 157 8.93 -27.24 -5.69
C LEU A 157 9.80 -28.12 -4.79
N LEU A 158 9.29 -29.29 -4.39
CA LEU A 158 10.01 -30.25 -3.52
C LEU A 158 11.01 -31.11 -4.30
N SER A 159 10.89 -31.22 -5.62
CA SER A 159 11.81 -32.04 -6.44
C SER A 159 13.16 -31.37 -6.70
N GLY A 160 13.32 -30.11 -6.28
CA GLY A 160 14.57 -29.36 -6.35
C GLY A 160 14.57 -28.36 -7.51
N GLY A 161 14.91 -27.11 -7.17
CA GLY A 161 15.20 -26.03 -8.07
C GLY A 161 16.60 -25.47 -7.75
N GLU A 162 17.00 -24.42 -8.46
CA GLU A 162 18.31 -23.79 -8.27
C GLU A 162 18.24 -22.56 -7.36
N GLU A 163 17.08 -21.93 -7.26
CA GLU A 163 16.90 -20.65 -6.56
C GLU A 163 16.25 -20.83 -5.19
N SER A 164 16.96 -20.51 -4.13
CA SER A 164 16.41 -20.61 -2.78
C SER A 164 15.28 -19.57 -2.52
N VAL A 165 14.27 -19.97 -1.78
CA VAL A 165 13.12 -19.11 -1.40
C VAL A 165 13.58 -17.78 -0.79
N LEU A 166 14.59 -17.81 0.05
CA LEU A 166 15.09 -16.60 0.73
C LEU A 166 15.87 -15.69 -0.23
N ALA A 167 16.71 -16.25 -1.11
CA ALA A 167 17.45 -15.48 -2.10
C ALA A 167 16.50 -14.79 -3.08
N GLN A 168 15.52 -15.52 -3.61
CA GLN A 168 14.47 -14.99 -4.48
C GLN A 168 13.71 -13.82 -3.81
N ARG A 169 13.28 -14.00 -2.55
CA ARG A 169 12.60 -12.95 -1.81
C ARG A 169 13.45 -11.68 -1.69
N ARG A 170 14.69 -11.83 -1.24
CA ARG A 170 15.62 -10.70 -1.07
C ARG A 170 15.89 -9.99 -2.38
N HIS A 171 16.12 -10.74 -3.45
CA HIS A 171 16.35 -10.18 -4.77
C HIS A 171 15.21 -9.29 -5.22
N PHE A 172 13.98 -9.79 -5.24
CA PHE A 172 12.82 -9.03 -5.73
C PHE A 172 12.38 -7.91 -4.79
N GLN A 173 12.57 -8.03 -3.47
CA GLN A 173 12.36 -6.93 -2.54
C GLN A 173 13.35 -5.78 -2.79
N GLN A 174 14.62 -6.10 -2.98
CA GLN A 174 15.65 -5.09 -3.27
C GLN A 174 15.43 -4.46 -4.65
N ALA A 175 15.16 -5.26 -5.67
CA ALA A 175 14.90 -4.77 -7.02
C ALA A 175 13.69 -3.83 -7.05
N MET A 176 12.60 -4.17 -6.38
CA MET A 176 11.43 -3.31 -6.25
C MET A 176 11.75 -1.98 -5.55
N SER A 177 12.54 -2.02 -4.48
CA SER A 177 12.96 -0.81 -3.76
C SER A 177 13.88 0.09 -4.60
N GLN A 178 14.75 -0.50 -5.42
CA GLN A 178 15.74 0.24 -6.22
C GLN A 178 15.17 0.77 -7.53
N GLN A 179 14.30 0.02 -8.21
CA GLN A 179 13.83 0.35 -9.56
C GLN A 179 12.41 0.93 -9.59
N ALA A 180 11.58 0.61 -8.60
CA ALA A 180 10.18 1.03 -8.52
C ALA A 180 9.82 1.71 -7.18
N GLY A 181 10.82 2.11 -6.39
CA GLY A 181 10.64 2.86 -5.15
C GLY A 181 10.18 4.30 -5.37
N HIS A 182 10.45 5.16 -4.40
CA HIS A 182 10.12 6.59 -4.49
C HIS A 182 10.92 7.35 -5.54
N LEU A 183 12.08 6.84 -5.95
CA LEU A 183 12.84 7.30 -7.11
C LEU A 183 12.82 6.17 -8.15
N ARG A 184 12.20 6.39 -9.29
CA ARG A 184 11.96 5.37 -10.31
C ARG A 184 12.13 5.93 -11.72
N SER A 185 12.28 5.05 -12.71
CA SER A 185 12.29 5.42 -14.13
C SER A 185 11.46 4.43 -14.94
N LEU A 186 10.89 4.86 -16.07
CA LEU A 186 10.15 3.95 -16.97
C LEU A 186 11.02 2.78 -17.44
N PRO A 187 12.26 2.97 -17.92
CA PRO A 187 13.11 1.85 -18.29
C PRO A 187 13.41 0.88 -17.15
N GLY A 188 13.68 1.40 -15.93
CA GLY A 188 13.94 0.56 -14.75
C GLY A 188 12.74 -0.29 -14.37
N MET A 189 11.55 0.31 -14.35
CA MET A 189 10.30 -0.42 -14.07
C MET A 189 10.02 -1.49 -15.12
N GLY A 190 10.20 -1.18 -16.42
CA GLY A 190 10.02 -2.14 -17.51
C GLY A 190 10.99 -3.33 -17.45
N GLN A 191 12.25 -3.09 -17.12
CA GLN A 191 13.24 -4.16 -16.89
C GLN A 191 12.83 -5.06 -15.71
N LEU A 192 12.40 -4.45 -14.60
CA LEU A 192 11.95 -5.22 -13.45
C LEU A 192 10.66 -6.00 -13.75
N ALA A 193 9.73 -5.42 -14.51
CA ALA A 193 8.51 -6.12 -14.94
C ALA A 193 8.84 -7.38 -15.75
N ALA A 194 9.79 -7.30 -16.67
CA ALA A 194 10.25 -8.45 -17.44
C ALA A 194 10.90 -9.54 -16.55
N GLN A 195 11.72 -9.14 -15.58
CA GLN A 195 12.32 -10.07 -14.61
C GLN A 195 11.25 -10.77 -13.75
N VAL A 196 10.24 -10.03 -13.30
CA VAL A 196 9.12 -10.59 -12.52
C VAL A 196 8.30 -11.57 -13.36
N GLU A 197 8.03 -11.26 -14.63
CA GLU A 197 7.33 -12.19 -15.54
C GLU A 197 8.12 -13.48 -15.75
N GLU A 198 9.42 -13.37 -15.99
CA GLU A 198 10.29 -14.53 -16.15
C GLU A 198 10.33 -15.39 -14.88
N ALA A 199 10.41 -14.76 -13.71
CA ALA A 199 10.39 -15.45 -12.43
C ALA A 199 9.04 -16.17 -12.18
N LEU A 200 7.92 -15.55 -12.56
CA LEU A 200 6.59 -16.18 -12.47
C LEU A 200 6.45 -17.34 -13.42
N ALA A 201 6.89 -17.21 -14.65
CA ALA A 201 6.84 -18.27 -15.67
C ALA A 201 7.65 -19.50 -15.25
N GLY A 202 8.82 -19.29 -14.65
CA GLY A 202 9.69 -20.39 -14.18
C GLY A 202 9.50 -20.79 -12.71
N PHE A 203 8.52 -20.23 -12.00
CA PHE A 203 8.45 -20.33 -10.54
C PHE A 203 8.46 -21.77 -10.02
N TRP A 204 7.60 -22.62 -10.57
CA TRP A 204 7.42 -23.99 -10.10
C TRP A 204 8.62 -24.91 -10.34
N GLN A 205 9.42 -24.61 -11.38
CA GLN A 205 10.60 -25.41 -11.76
C GLN A 205 11.87 -24.90 -11.13
N ARG A 206 12.01 -23.58 -10.97
CA ARG A 206 13.29 -22.96 -10.56
C ARG A 206 13.40 -22.71 -9.07
N THR A 207 12.27 -22.55 -8.36
CA THR A 207 12.28 -22.30 -6.93
C THR A 207 12.62 -23.57 -6.16
N ALA A 208 13.66 -23.53 -5.34
CA ALA A 208 14.13 -24.65 -4.52
C ALA A 208 13.48 -24.62 -3.13
N VAL A 209 12.74 -25.66 -2.80
CA VAL A 209 12.18 -25.91 -1.47
C VAL A 209 12.85 -27.14 -0.89
N SER A 210 13.72 -26.95 0.08
CA SER A 210 14.50 -28.05 0.69
C SER A 210 13.69 -28.88 1.68
N ARG A 211 12.67 -28.31 2.27
CA ARG A 211 11.82 -28.96 3.30
C ARG A 211 10.36 -28.50 3.15
N PRO A 212 9.37 -29.39 3.40
CA PRO A 212 7.96 -29.03 3.30
C PRO A 212 7.56 -27.78 4.09
N GLN A 213 8.24 -27.50 5.21
CA GLN A 213 7.99 -26.32 6.04
C GLN A 213 8.29 -24.98 5.33
N GLU A 214 9.04 -25.01 4.24
CA GLU A 214 9.36 -23.83 3.41
C GLU A 214 8.30 -23.54 2.36
N LEU A 215 7.39 -24.49 2.06
CA LEU A 215 6.31 -24.31 1.07
C LEU A 215 5.48 -23.04 1.29
N PRO A 216 5.03 -22.71 2.51
CA PRO A 216 4.29 -21.46 2.73
C PRO A 216 5.10 -20.22 2.38
N ALA A 217 6.42 -20.25 2.61
CA ALA A 217 7.31 -19.15 2.27
C ALA A 217 7.52 -19.03 0.75
N ALA A 218 7.61 -20.15 0.04
CA ALA A 218 7.65 -20.18 -1.43
C ALA A 218 6.36 -19.61 -2.03
N LEU A 219 5.19 -20.06 -1.57
CA LEU A 219 3.91 -19.54 -2.03
C LEU A 219 3.76 -18.04 -1.79
N LYS A 220 4.21 -17.52 -0.62
CA LYS A 220 4.27 -16.08 -0.37
C LYS A 220 5.18 -15.34 -1.33
N ASN A 221 6.27 -15.95 -1.81
CA ASN A 221 7.09 -15.35 -2.86
C ASN A 221 6.33 -15.23 -4.17
N ARG A 222 5.58 -16.26 -4.56
CA ARG A 222 4.75 -16.21 -5.77
C ARG A 222 3.68 -15.11 -5.69
N GLU A 223 3.01 -14.99 -4.55
CA GLU A 223 2.04 -13.90 -4.30
C GLU A 223 2.71 -12.52 -4.36
N MET A 224 3.92 -12.39 -3.79
CA MET A 224 4.72 -11.17 -3.88
C MET A 224 5.03 -10.82 -5.35
N LEU A 225 5.46 -11.77 -6.15
CA LEU A 225 5.75 -11.56 -7.57
C LEU A 225 4.50 -11.14 -8.36
N LEU A 226 3.36 -11.79 -8.12
CA LEU A 226 2.07 -11.40 -8.73
C LEU A 226 1.69 -9.96 -8.34
N THR A 227 1.84 -9.61 -7.07
CA THR A 227 1.57 -8.25 -6.58
C THR A 227 2.53 -7.24 -7.22
N GLN A 228 3.82 -7.53 -7.27
CA GLN A 228 4.81 -6.67 -7.94
C GLN A 228 4.48 -6.48 -9.41
N ARG A 229 4.08 -7.54 -10.09
CA ARG A 229 3.67 -7.46 -11.51
C ARG A 229 2.49 -6.53 -11.73
N ALA A 230 1.46 -6.63 -10.88
CA ALA A 230 0.31 -5.73 -10.91
C ALA A 230 0.71 -4.28 -10.62
N MET A 231 1.51 -4.06 -9.59
CA MET A 231 1.98 -2.72 -9.20
C MET A 231 2.83 -2.08 -10.29
N LEU A 232 3.77 -2.82 -10.88
CA LEU A 232 4.63 -2.32 -11.96
C LEU A 232 3.81 -1.89 -13.17
N SER A 233 2.82 -2.66 -13.60
CA SER A 233 1.92 -2.29 -14.68
C SER A 233 1.17 -0.97 -14.40
N ALA A 234 0.67 -0.79 -13.17
CA ALA A 234 0.02 0.45 -12.76
C ALA A 234 0.98 1.63 -12.69
N MET A 235 2.21 1.40 -12.21
CA MET A 235 3.25 2.42 -12.09
C MET A 235 3.77 2.86 -13.47
N GLU A 236 3.94 1.94 -14.42
CA GLU A 236 4.34 2.25 -15.79
C GLU A 236 3.28 3.10 -16.48
N LEU A 237 2.00 2.71 -16.40
CA LEU A 237 0.90 3.50 -16.95
C LEU A 237 0.86 4.91 -16.35
N THR A 238 0.94 4.99 -15.02
CA THR A 238 0.86 6.27 -14.29
C THR A 238 2.08 7.15 -14.59
N GLY A 239 3.26 6.57 -14.60
CA GLY A 239 4.52 7.28 -14.89
C GLY A 239 4.53 7.83 -16.32
N ALA A 240 4.11 7.04 -17.30
CA ALA A 240 4.06 7.46 -18.69
C ALA A 240 3.02 8.56 -18.93
N ALA A 241 1.85 8.47 -18.30
CA ALA A 241 0.74 9.42 -18.52
C ALA A 241 0.85 10.68 -17.66
N CYS A 242 1.29 10.56 -16.41
CA CYS A 242 1.20 11.63 -15.42
C CYS A 242 2.56 12.15 -14.91
N GLY A 243 3.68 11.50 -15.25
CA GLY A 243 4.98 11.84 -14.68
C GLY A 243 5.10 11.52 -13.18
N SER A 244 5.80 12.39 -12.45
CA SER A 244 5.97 12.26 -10.99
C SER A 244 4.65 12.48 -10.27
N ARG A 245 4.24 11.55 -9.42
CA ARG A 245 2.96 11.61 -8.71
C ARG A 245 3.05 11.02 -7.30
N GLY A 246 2.33 11.64 -6.38
CA GLY A 246 2.33 11.24 -4.98
C GLY A 246 3.71 11.43 -4.35
N SER A 247 4.22 10.40 -3.68
CA SER A 247 5.56 10.40 -3.07
C SER A 247 6.66 9.86 -4.00
N ALA A 248 6.37 9.68 -5.30
CA ALA A 248 7.31 9.13 -6.28
C ALA A 248 7.80 10.19 -7.26
N LEU A 249 9.11 10.18 -7.47
CA LEU A 249 9.80 10.99 -8.46
C LEU A 249 10.13 10.11 -9.67
N LEU A 250 9.65 10.49 -10.84
CA LEU A 250 9.98 9.84 -12.10
C LEU A 250 11.26 10.46 -12.67
N ALA A 251 12.39 9.78 -12.49
CA ALA A 251 13.67 10.20 -13.04
C ALA A 251 13.69 10.05 -14.55
N THR A 252 14.31 11.00 -15.24
CA THR A 252 14.50 11.04 -16.69
C THR A 252 15.97 11.28 -17.03
N GLN A 253 16.34 11.10 -18.30
CA GLN A 253 17.69 11.48 -18.75
C GLN A 253 17.77 12.97 -19.06
N GLU A 254 16.66 13.57 -19.45
CA GLU A 254 16.55 14.98 -19.83
C GLU A 254 15.51 15.67 -18.94
N GLY A 255 15.72 16.93 -18.64
CA GLY A 255 14.80 17.74 -17.83
C GLY A 255 15.51 18.59 -16.79
N ALA A 256 14.75 19.45 -16.13
CA ALA A 256 15.28 20.25 -15.04
C ALA A 256 15.57 19.36 -13.81
N PRO A 257 16.74 19.50 -13.18
CA PRO A 257 17.05 18.72 -11.98
C PRO A 257 16.22 19.21 -10.79
N LEU A 258 15.80 18.27 -9.95
CA LEU A 258 15.15 18.60 -8.68
C LEU A 258 16.12 19.42 -7.81
N PRO A 259 15.72 20.61 -7.33
CA PRO A 259 16.56 21.43 -6.47
C PRO A 259 17.10 20.66 -5.24
N GLY A 260 18.38 20.79 -4.96
CA GLY A 260 19.04 20.12 -3.84
C GLY A 260 19.37 18.63 -4.05
N VAL A 261 18.83 17.98 -5.07
CA VAL A 261 19.07 16.56 -5.36
C VAL A 261 19.88 16.36 -6.64
N GLY A 262 19.72 17.26 -7.63
CA GLY A 262 20.47 17.23 -8.89
C GLY A 262 20.04 16.12 -9.86
N ILE A 263 18.91 15.46 -9.64
CA ILE A 263 18.39 14.39 -10.50
C ILE A 263 17.37 14.99 -11.46
N PRO A 264 17.56 14.85 -12.79
CA PRO A 264 16.55 15.23 -13.77
C PRO A 264 15.29 14.39 -13.58
N TYR A 265 14.13 15.03 -13.65
CA TYR A 265 12.86 14.35 -13.44
C TYR A 265 11.76 14.91 -14.34
N GLN A 266 10.75 14.10 -14.58
CA GLN A 266 9.51 14.53 -15.23
C GLN A 266 8.57 15.07 -14.16
N PRO A 267 8.20 16.36 -14.18
CA PRO A 267 7.17 16.90 -13.30
C PRO A 267 5.85 16.16 -13.48
N GLY A 268 5.09 16.08 -12.39
CA GLY A 268 3.74 15.52 -12.47
C GLY A 268 2.76 16.51 -13.06
N ASP A 269 1.72 15.98 -13.70
CA ASP A 269 0.57 16.74 -14.14
C ASP A 269 -0.73 16.28 -13.45
N ASN A 270 -1.83 16.98 -13.73
CA ASN A 270 -3.14 16.71 -13.15
C ASN A 270 -4.13 16.07 -14.13
N SER A 271 -3.66 15.56 -15.28
CA SER A 271 -4.52 15.05 -16.38
C SER A 271 -5.46 13.93 -15.90
N HIS A 272 -5.02 13.10 -14.96
CA HIS A 272 -5.78 11.98 -14.40
C HIS A 272 -6.11 12.17 -12.91
N ARG A 273 -6.30 13.41 -12.46
CA ARG A 273 -6.61 13.68 -11.04
C ARG A 273 -7.93 13.07 -10.58
N GLY A 274 -8.89 12.94 -11.49
CA GLY A 274 -10.21 12.35 -11.23
C GLY A 274 -10.29 10.84 -11.47
N ASP A 275 -9.16 10.18 -11.73
CA ASP A 275 -9.12 8.77 -12.07
C ASP A 275 -8.31 7.97 -11.05
N TRP A 276 -8.65 6.72 -10.90
CA TRP A 276 -7.79 5.69 -10.32
C TRP A 276 -7.28 4.74 -11.39
N VAL A 277 -6.34 3.86 -11.04
CA VAL A 277 -5.84 2.82 -11.95
C VAL A 277 -6.37 1.47 -11.51
N GLU A 278 -6.98 0.74 -12.44
CA GLU A 278 -7.33 -0.67 -12.29
C GLU A 278 -6.34 -1.53 -13.07
N THR A 279 -5.85 -2.58 -12.43
CA THR A 279 -4.95 -3.56 -13.04
C THR A 279 -5.57 -4.95 -13.00
N ARG A 280 -5.48 -5.67 -14.11
CA ARG A 280 -5.88 -7.07 -14.23
C ARG A 280 -4.67 -7.93 -14.53
N LEU A 281 -4.58 -9.04 -13.81
CA LEU A 281 -3.63 -10.10 -14.11
C LEU A 281 -4.33 -11.21 -14.91
N SER A 282 -3.65 -11.72 -15.92
CA SER A 282 -4.09 -12.84 -16.73
C SER A 282 -2.87 -13.72 -17.08
N PRO A 283 -3.05 -14.92 -17.64
CA PRO A 283 -1.95 -15.71 -18.18
C PRO A 283 -1.13 -14.98 -19.25
N ALA A 284 -1.72 -13.99 -19.94
CA ALA A 284 -1.04 -13.15 -20.92
C ALA A 284 -0.25 -11.98 -20.32
N GLY A 285 -0.27 -11.82 -18.97
CA GLY A 285 0.42 -10.77 -18.25
C GLY A 285 -0.50 -9.81 -17.53
N ALA A 286 0.02 -8.62 -17.15
CA ALA A 286 -0.73 -7.57 -16.47
C ALA A 286 -1.17 -6.48 -17.45
N SER A 287 -2.36 -5.94 -17.26
CA SER A 287 -2.88 -4.79 -18.00
C SER A 287 -3.50 -3.78 -17.05
N SER A 288 -3.20 -2.50 -17.24
CA SER A 288 -3.69 -1.40 -16.42
C SER A 288 -4.47 -0.40 -17.28
N ARG A 289 -5.47 0.25 -16.66
CA ARG A 289 -6.27 1.30 -17.29
C ARG A 289 -6.66 2.36 -16.27
N PHE A 290 -6.87 3.58 -16.73
CA PHE A 290 -7.52 4.61 -15.93
C PHE A 290 -9.03 4.39 -15.89
N VAL A 291 -9.62 4.61 -14.72
CA VAL A 291 -11.04 4.50 -14.47
C VAL A 291 -11.49 5.72 -13.68
N PRO A 292 -12.54 6.44 -14.12
CA PRO A 292 -13.04 7.59 -13.39
C PRO A 292 -13.45 7.24 -11.95
N VAL A 293 -13.07 8.09 -11.01
CA VAL A 293 -13.57 8.01 -9.62
C VAL A 293 -15.06 8.30 -9.64
N ARG A 294 -15.84 7.58 -8.82
CA ARG A 294 -17.27 7.83 -8.67
C ARG A 294 -17.49 9.30 -8.30
N PRO A 295 -18.45 9.98 -8.94
CA PRO A 295 -18.71 11.39 -8.66
C PRO A 295 -19.15 11.57 -7.19
N LEU A 296 -18.67 12.65 -6.58
CA LEU A 296 -19.17 13.08 -5.29
C LEU A 296 -20.60 13.57 -5.41
N PRO A 297 -21.44 13.42 -4.36
CA PRO A 297 -22.76 14.03 -4.32
C PRO A 297 -22.67 15.54 -4.55
N LYS A 298 -23.68 16.11 -5.24
CA LYS A 298 -23.68 17.53 -5.61
C LYS A 298 -24.25 18.46 -4.54
N THR A 299 -24.86 17.88 -3.48
CA THR A 299 -25.52 18.62 -2.40
C THR A 299 -24.73 18.49 -1.11
N ASP A 300 -24.65 19.55 -0.33
CA ASP A 300 -23.93 19.57 0.96
C ASP A 300 -24.65 18.77 2.04
N ASP A 301 -25.94 18.49 1.86
CA ASP A 301 -26.81 17.76 2.78
C ASP A 301 -26.90 16.23 2.48
N TRP A 302 -26.07 15.72 1.59
CA TRP A 302 -26.10 14.31 1.19
C TRP A 302 -25.89 13.35 2.38
N PHE A 303 -25.03 13.72 3.32
CA PHE A 303 -24.73 12.89 4.48
C PHE A 303 -25.95 12.74 5.39
N GLU A 304 -26.64 13.83 5.70
CA GLU A 304 -27.84 13.85 6.53
C GLU A 304 -28.97 13.04 5.89
N ASN A 305 -29.11 13.13 4.57
CA ASN A 305 -30.10 12.37 3.82
C ASN A 305 -29.79 10.87 3.86
N VAL A 306 -28.57 10.46 3.57
CA VAL A 306 -28.14 9.07 3.62
C VAL A 306 -28.26 8.50 5.05
N TRP A 307 -27.88 9.30 6.06
CA TRP A 307 -28.00 8.91 7.45
C TRP A 307 -29.44 8.71 7.89
N LYS A 308 -30.34 9.61 7.45
CA LYS A 308 -31.77 9.50 7.69
C LYS A 308 -32.35 8.23 7.07
N GLU A 309 -32.03 7.96 5.81
CA GLU A 309 -32.47 6.75 5.11
C GLU A 309 -31.95 5.48 5.80
N TYR A 310 -30.67 5.45 6.18
CA TYR A 310 -30.07 4.33 6.89
C TYR A 310 -30.77 4.04 8.22
N ARG A 311 -31.07 5.08 8.97
CA ARG A 311 -31.82 4.93 10.25
C ARG A 311 -33.24 4.39 10.04
N GLN A 312 -33.90 4.82 8.97
CA GLN A 312 -35.24 4.36 8.63
C GLN A 312 -35.25 2.86 8.24
N ARG A 313 -34.22 2.39 7.51
CA ARG A 313 -34.07 0.97 7.13
C ARG A 313 -33.85 0.05 8.33
N LYS A 314 -33.18 0.52 9.37
CA LYS A 314 -32.94 -0.28 10.60
C LYS A 314 -34.16 -0.42 11.52
N HIS A 315 -35.24 0.29 11.25
CA HIS A 315 -36.50 0.17 11.99
C HIS A 315 -37.56 -0.66 11.23
N LEU A 316 -37.14 -1.25 10.10
CA LEU A 316 -37.89 -2.30 9.39
C LEU A 316 -37.27 -3.66 9.67
#